data_ce6265a227d8c683ad44845f7648a433
#
_entry.id   ce6265a227d8c683ad44845f7648a433
#
_cell.length_a   1.000
_cell.length_b   1.000
_cell.length_c   1.000
_cell.angle_alpha   90.00
_cell.angle_beta   90.00
_cell.angle_gamma   90.00
#
_symmetry.space_group_name_H-M   'P 1'
#
loop_
_entity.id
_entity.type
_entity.pdbx_description
1 polymer ?
#
loop_
_entity_poly.entity_id
_entity_poly.type
_entity_poly.pdbx_seq_one_letter_code
_entity_poly.pdbx_strand_id
1 'polypeptide(L)'
;RDQSSNAFQLFEGKEQQATVAVPYITNGNLTGLELLKDTLHKEIRLASEGLVNSAKGKFSETIYSQPTDTLLRNMMYRSDNFYADQCLEMVSQVLLKKMDEQAIIQELLKKDLSDLPQAPRWVDGSGLSRFNQFTPEDMIKVLNKIKAEQPWERITGIFAPAGTGTLRMYKSKNSPFIYAKSGSLTGVVCLSGYVYSKDKKWLTFSIMINNHNASGAVLRKRMEGFLEKL
;
A
#
# COMPACT_ATOMS: atom_id res chain seq x y z
N ARG A 1 19.08 4.37 21.57
CA ARG A 1 18.28 3.32 22.19
C ARG A 1 19.18 2.13 22.54
N ASP A 2 18.93 1.48 23.64
CA ASP A 2 19.48 0.17 23.96
C ASP A 2 18.98 -0.87 22.93
N GLN A 3 19.84 -1.77 22.49
CA GLN A 3 19.47 -2.80 21.49
C GLN A 3 18.58 -3.91 22.05
N SER A 4 18.59 -4.09 23.36
CA SER A 4 17.85 -5.15 24.06
C SER A 4 16.58 -4.69 24.77
N SER A 5 16.29 -3.39 24.75
CA SER A 5 15.13 -2.82 25.45
C SER A 5 14.53 -1.63 24.72
N ASN A 6 13.34 -1.21 25.14
CA ASN A 6 12.69 0.01 24.68
C ASN A 6 13.08 1.26 25.49
N ALA A 7 14.21 1.21 26.20
CA ALA A 7 14.75 2.38 26.89
C ALA A 7 15.43 3.34 25.89
N PHE A 8 15.03 4.60 25.91
CA PHE A 8 15.57 5.66 25.06
C PHE A 8 16.30 6.69 25.89
N GLN A 9 17.48 7.10 25.45
CA GLN A 9 18.18 8.25 25.98
C GLN A 9 17.95 9.41 25.01
N LEU A 10 17.44 10.52 25.57
CA LEU A 10 17.22 11.74 24.81
C LEU A 10 18.37 12.72 25.14
N PHE A 11 18.97 13.27 24.11
CA PHE A 11 20.02 14.27 24.19
C PHE A 11 19.56 15.55 23.51
N GLU A 12 19.88 16.69 24.05
CA GLU A 12 19.72 17.96 23.34
C GLU A 12 20.67 17.98 22.15
N GLY A 13 20.11 18.20 20.95
CA GLY A 13 20.85 18.31 19.71
C GLY A 13 20.44 19.53 18.89
N LYS A 14 21.28 19.92 17.96
CA LYS A 14 20.99 21.04 17.04
C LYS A 14 20.08 20.66 15.86
N GLU A 15 19.79 19.38 15.70
CA GLU A 15 18.98 18.86 14.59
C GLU A 15 17.50 19.00 14.91
N GLN A 16 16.79 19.73 14.06
CA GLN A 16 15.33 19.86 14.14
C GLN A 16 14.66 18.69 13.39
N GLN A 17 14.77 17.49 13.91
CA GLN A 17 14.07 16.35 13.35
C GLN A 17 12.72 16.17 14.04
N ALA A 18 11.62 16.37 13.31
CA ALA A 18 10.27 16.38 13.86
C ALA A 18 9.78 14.98 14.29
N THR A 19 10.23 13.91 13.63
CA THR A 19 9.78 12.55 13.90
C THR A 19 10.84 11.53 13.51
N VAL A 20 11.12 10.57 14.39
CA VAL A 20 12.00 9.42 14.13
C VAL A 20 11.21 8.14 14.39
N ALA A 21 11.12 7.27 13.38
CA ALA A 21 10.58 5.94 13.56
C ALA A 21 11.67 4.99 14.06
N VAL A 22 11.43 4.36 15.20
CA VAL A 22 12.37 3.42 15.80
C VAL A 22 11.65 2.08 16.01
N PRO A 23 12.22 0.95 15.57
CA PRO A 23 11.63 -0.36 15.83
C PRO A 23 11.39 -0.59 17.32
N TYR A 24 10.20 -1.06 17.67
CA TYR A 24 9.82 -1.37 19.04
C TYR A 24 10.07 -2.86 19.33
N ILE A 25 10.70 -3.15 20.47
CA ILE A 25 10.91 -4.53 20.90
C ILE A 25 9.64 -5.03 21.58
N THR A 26 9.07 -6.10 21.05
CA THR A 26 7.85 -6.69 21.59
C THR A 26 8.15 -7.99 22.35
N ASN A 27 7.36 -8.26 23.37
CA ASN A 27 7.35 -9.53 24.09
C ASN A 27 6.06 -10.31 23.71
N GLY A 28 5.80 -10.43 22.43
CA GLY A 28 4.65 -11.15 21.89
C GLY A 28 3.32 -10.68 22.51
N ASN A 29 2.52 -11.64 22.94
CA ASN A 29 1.19 -11.39 23.51
C ASN A 29 1.23 -10.53 24.80
N LEU A 30 2.30 -10.56 25.57
CA LEU A 30 2.41 -9.74 26.80
C LEU A 30 2.42 -8.26 26.48
N THR A 31 3.13 -7.82 25.45
CA THR A 31 3.12 -6.42 25.02
C THR A 31 1.71 -5.98 24.58
N GLY A 32 0.99 -6.83 23.86
CA GLY A 32 -0.40 -6.58 23.47
C GLY A 32 -1.33 -6.42 24.67
N LEU A 33 -1.14 -7.25 25.70
CA LEU A 33 -1.90 -7.17 26.96
C LEU A 33 -1.62 -5.88 27.71
N GLU A 34 -0.36 -5.47 27.82
CA GLU A 34 0.04 -4.22 28.47
C GLU A 34 -0.58 -3.02 27.77
N LEU A 35 -0.50 -2.96 26.44
CA LEU A 35 -1.11 -1.89 25.63
C LEU A 35 -2.63 -1.84 25.78
N LEU A 36 -3.31 -3.01 25.77
CA LEU A 36 -4.75 -3.07 25.97
C LEU A 36 -5.14 -2.64 27.40
N LYS A 37 -4.37 -3.07 28.40
CA LYS A 37 -4.58 -2.69 29.81
C LYS A 37 -4.46 -1.17 29.99
N ASP A 38 -3.42 -0.58 29.39
CA ASP A 38 -3.21 0.86 29.43
C ASP A 38 -4.31 1.63 28.69
N THR A 39 -4.69 1.19 27.49
CA THR A 39 -5.72 1.83 26.66
C THR A 39 -7.11 1.77 27.28
N LEU A 40 -7.47 0.61 27.85
CA LEU A 40 -8.81 0.36 28.37
C LEU A 40 -8.94 0.71 29.87
N HIS A 41 -7.83 0.99 30.55
CA HIS A 41 -7.75 1.22 32.00
C HIS A 41 -8.42 0.07 32.81
N LYS A 42 -8.24 -1.17 32.35
CA LYS A 42 -8.82 -2.38 32.94
C LYS A 42 -7.76 -3.47 33.14
N GLU A 43 -7.96 -4.31 34.15
CA GLU A 43 -7.18 -5.53 34.29
C GLU A 43 -7.52 -6.51 33.17
N ILE A 44 -6.51 -6.86 32.35
CA ILE A 44 -6.61 -7.80 31.24
C ILE A 44 -5.60 -8.93 31.50
N ARG A 45 -6.05 -10.17 31.28
CA ARG A 45 -5.24 -11.37 31.50
C ARG A 45 -5.35 -12.31 30.32
N LEU A 46 -4.30 -13.06 30.05
CA LEU A 46 -4.37 -14.18 29.10
C LEU A 46 -5.31 -15.24 29.62
N ALA A 47 -6.25 -15.65 28.79
CA ALA A 47 -7.10 -16.80 29.10
C ALA A 47 -6.30 -18.10 28.94
N SER A 48 -6.55 -19.09 29.81
CA SER A 48 -6.01 -20.43 29.63
C SER A 48 -6.64 -21.12 28.42
N GLU A 49 -5.92 -22.07 27.81
CA GLU A 49 -6.47 -22.87 26.69
C GLU A 49 -7.79 -23.55 27.04
N GLY A 50 -7.90 -24.05 28.26
CA GLY A 50 -9.15 -24.68 28.73
C GLY A 50 -10.32 -23.72 28.74
N LEU A 51 -10.12 -22.46 29.15
CA LEU A 51 -11.15 -21.43 29.12
C LEU A 51 -11.51 -21.05 27.68
N VAL A 52 -10.54 -20.88 26.82
CA VAL A 52 -10.75 -20.57 25.39
C VAL A 52 -11.54 -21.67 24.70
N ASN A 53 -11.18 -22.95 24.95
CA ASN A 53 -11.88 -24.10 24.38
C ASN A 53 -13.31 -24.22 24.89
N SER A 54 -13.57 -23.95 26.18
CA SER A 54 -14.92 -23.97 26.77
C SER A 54 -15.80 -22.82 26.28
N ALA A 55 -15.19 -21.68 25.88
CA ALA A 55 -15.90 -20.52 25.34
C ALA A 55 -16.07 -20.58 23.82
N LYS A 56 -15.46 -21.53 23.13
CA LYS A 56 -15.48 -21.65 21.66
C LYS A 56 -16.93 -21.77 21.17
N GLY A 57 -17.33 -20.84 20.30
CA GLY A 57 -18.71 -20.75 19.79
C GLY A 57 -19.73 -20.07 20.71
N LYS A 58 -19.30 -19.55 21.88
CA LYS A 58 -20.16 -18.83 22.81
C LYS A 58 -19.98 -17.32 22.81
N PHE A 59 -19.22 -16.79 21.84
CA PHE A 59 -19.05 -15.36 21.70
C PHE A 59 -20.33 -14.73 21.15
N SER A 60 -20.82 -13.71 21.82
CA SER A 60 -22.07 -13.01 21.47
C SER A 60 -21.87 -11.86 20.50
N GLU A 61 -20.63 -11.37 20.35
CA GLU A 61 -20.33 -10.18 19.57
C GLU A 61 -19.07 -10.37 18.72
N THR A 62 -19.08 -9.72 17.55
CA THR A 62 -17.93 -9.63 16.65
C THR A 62 -17.53 -8.18 16.51
N ILE A 63 -16.28 -7.89 16.82
CA ILE A 63 -15.70 -6.55 16.59
C ILE A 63 -15.06 -6.55 15.21
N TYR A 64 -15.50 -5.63 14.36
CA TYR A 64 -14.94 -5.44 13.03
C TYR A 64 -13.94 -4.28 13.04
N SER A 65 -12.88 -4.41 12.28
CA SER A 65 -11.97 -3.31 11.97
C SER A 65 -12.63 -2.32 10.99
N GLN A 66 -11.89 -1.30 10.57
CA GLN A 66 -12.34 -0.39 9.52
C GLN A 66 -12.60 -1.14 8.21
N PRO A 67 -13.49 -0.62 7.32
CA PRO A 67 -13.70 -1.20 6.01
C PRO A 67 -12.39 -1.36 5.22
N THR A 68 -12.29 -2.41 4.43
CA THR A 68 -11.09 -2.70 3.61
C THR A 68 -10.68 -1.52 2.73
N ASP A 69 -11.64 -0.77 2.19
CA ASP A 69 -11.35 0.40 1.35
C ASP A 69 -10.64 1.53 2.12
N THR A 70 -10.85 1.65 3.44
CA THR A 70 -10.10 2.58 4.29
C THR A 70 -8.61 2.18 4.37
N LEU A 71 -8.32 0.89 4.48
CA LEU A 71 -6.96 0.36 4.46
C LEU A 71 -6.32 0.57 3.08
N LEU A 72 -7.01 0.18 2.01
CA LEU A 72 -6.52 0.34 0.63
C LEU A 72 -6.27 1.81 0.28
N ARG A 73 -7.14 2.72 0.70
CA ARG A 73 -6.94 4.16 0.53
C ARG A 73 -5.67 4.65 1.23
N ASN A 74 -5.47 4.29 2.49
CA ASN A 74 -4.27 4.67 3.24
C ASN A 74 -3.00 4.12 2.59
N MET A 75 -3.02 2.86 2.15
CA MET A 75 -1.95 2.23 1.41
C MET A 75 -1.60 3.01 0.14
N MET A 76 -2.59 3.37 -0.67
CA MET A 76 -2.40 4.08 -1.94
C MET A 76 -1.96 5.53 -1.74
N TYR A 77 -2.55 6.28 -0.80
CA TYR A 77 -2.25 7.69 -0.55
C TYR A 77 -0.89 7.92 0.08
N ARG A 78 -0.48 7.04 1.01
CA ARG A 78 0.80 7.13 1.73
C ARG A 78 1.90 6.32 1.07
N SER A 79 1.54 5.43 0.13
CA SER A 79 2.45 4.40 -0.39
C SER A 79 3.01 3.54 0.75
N ASP A 80 2.11 3.04 1.58
CA ASP A 80 2.47 2.27 2.76
C ASP A 80 2.84 0.84 2.36
N ASN A 81 4.14 0.53 2.47
CA ASN A 81 4.70 -0.74 2.05
C ASN A 81 4.23 -1.89 2.94
N PHE A 82 4.12 -1.64 4.25
CA PHE A 82 3.65 -2.65 5.20
C PHE A 82 2.21 -3.08 4.88
N TYR A 83 1.32 -2.13 4.59
CA TYR A 83 -0.04 -2.46 4.21
C TYR A 83 -0.11 -3.23 2.89
N ALA A 84 0.77 -2.92 1.92
CA ALA A 84 0.80 -3.61 0.65
C ALA A 84 1.24 -5.08 0.81
N ASP A 85 2.33 -5.33 1.53
CA ASP A 85 2.82 -6.69 1.81
C ASP A 85 1.80 -7.48 2.64
N GLN A 86 1.22 -6.87 3.69
CA GLN A 86 0.21 -7.53 4.52
C GLN A 86 -1.08 -7.84 3.74
N CYS A 87 -1.52 -6.97 2.82
CA CYS A 87 -2.66 -7.28 1.95
C CYS A 87 -2.39 -8.52 1.10
N LEU A 88 -1.19 -8.65 0.53
CA LEU A 88 -0.82 -9.80 -0.27
C LEU A 88 -0.79 -11.09 0.58
N GLU A 89 -0.22 -11.05 1.78
CA GLU A 89 -0.21 -12.17 2.71
C GLU A 89 -1.62 -12.54 3.21
N MET A 90 -2.49 -11.56 3.44
CA MET A 90 -3.90 -11.81 3.79
C MET A 90 -4.65 -12.49 2.64
N VAL A 91 -4.40 -12.12 1.38
CA VAL A 91 -4.93 -12.82 0.21
C VAL A 91 -4.42 -14.26 0.19
N SER A 92 -3.13 -14.47 0.48
CA SER A 92 -2.54 -15.81 0.62
C SER A 92 -3.25 -16.65 1.68
N GLN A 93 -3.46 -16.07 2.87
CA GLN A 93 -4.16 -16.74 3.96
C GLN A 93 -5.59 -17.16 3.57
N VAL A 94 -6.29 -16.31 2.81
CA VAL A 94 -7.67 -16.62 2.36
C VAL A 94 -7.67 -17.72 1.31
N LEU A 95 -6.82 -17.62 0.29
CA LEU A 95 -6.84 -18.53 -0.87
C LEU A 95 -6.06 -19.82 -0.63
N LEU A 96 -4.89 -19.75 0.04
CA LEU A 96 -3.98 -20.87 0.22
C LEU A 96 -3.98 -21.43 1.66
N LYS A 97 -4.72 -20.80 2.60
CA LYS A 97 -4.77 -21.15 4.03
C LYS A 97 -3.41 -21.03 4.74
N LYS A 98 -2.49 -20.27 4.18
CA LYS A 98 -1.17 -19.96 4.74
C LYS A 98 -0.74 -18.55 4.30
N MET A 99 0.07 -17.88 5.10
CA MET A 99 0.72 -16.63 4.73
C MET A 99 2.03 -16.98 4.01
N ASP A 100 2.03 -16.87 2.69
CA ASP A 100 3.16 -17.22 1.83
C ASP A 100 3.09 -16.35 0.57
N GLU A 101 3.87 -15.28 0.60
CA GLU A 101 3.89 -14.25 -0.44
C GLU A 101 4.28 -14.82 -1.81
N GLN A 102 5.29 -15.68 -1.85
CA GLN A 102 5.76 -16.26 -3.11
C GLN A 102 4.73 -17.22 -3.72
N ALA A 103 4.09 -18.03 -2.89
CA ALA A 103 3.06 -18.96 -3.36
C ALA A 103 1.84 -18.22 -3.90
N ILE A 104 1.39 -17.15 -3.23
CA ILE A 104 0.23 -16.40 -3.70
C ILE A 104 0.52 -15.61 -4.98
N ILE A 105 1.71 -15.03 -5.12
CA ILE A 105 2.15 -14.40 -6.37
C ILE A 105 2.03 -15.37 -7.55
N GLN A 106 2.56 -16.59 -7.39
CA GLN A 106 2.50 -17.61 -8.44
C GLN A 106 1.05 -18.00 -8.76
N GLU A 107 0.20 -18.09 -7.76
CA GLU A 107 -1.22 -18.42 -7.95
C GLU A 107 -1.96 -17.31 -8.69
N LEU A 108 -1.76 -16.04 -8.29
CA LEU A 108 -2.38 -14.89 -8.96
C LEU A 108 -1.92 -14.73 -10.40
N LEU A 109 -0.63 -14.95 -10.69
CA LEU A 109 -0.09 -14.92 -12.05
C LEU A 109 -0.66 -16.03 -12.94
N LYS A 110 -0.97 -17.18 -12.38
CA LYS A 110 -1.57 -18.31 -13.12
C LYS A 110 -3.07 -18.15 -13.38
N LYS A 111 -3.78 -17.44 -12.51
CA LYS A 111 -5.25 -17.29 -12.55
C LYS A 111 -5.67 -15.89 -12.96
N ASP A 112 -5.66 -14.99 -12.01
CA ASP A 112 -6.26 -13.66 -12.15
C ASP A 112 -5.48 -12.75 -13.12
N LEU A 113 -4.19 -13.00 -13.27
CA LEU A 113 -3.27 -12.22 -14.10
C LEU A 113 -2.65 -13.06 -15.24
N SER A 114 -3.25 -14.19 -15.57
CA SER A 114 -2.77 -15.09 -16.64
C SER A 114 -2.86 -14.48 -18.05
N ASP A 115 -3.63 -13.42 -18.21
CA ASP A 115 -3.84 -12.68 -19.44
C ASP A 115 -3.02 -11.40 -19.56
N LEU A 116 -1.98 -11.24 -18.71
CA LEU A 116 -1.03 -10.13 -18.86
C LEU A 116 -0.27 -10.24 -20.17
N PRO A 117 -0.02 -9.10 -20.87
CA PRO A 117 0.70 -9.09 -22.15
C PRO A 117 2.12 -9.63 -22.09
N GLN A 118 2.79 -9.43 -20.94
CA GLN A 118 4.14 -9.91 -20.67
C GLN A 118 4.13 -10.82 -19.44
N ALA A 119 5.16 -11.64 -19.28
CA ALA A 119 5.36 -12.42 -18.05
C ALA A 119 6.14 -11.57 -17.03
N PRO A 120 5.48 -10.93 -16.07
CA PRO A 120 6.18 -10.08 -15.13
C PRO A 120 7.02 -10.90 -14.14
N ARG A 121 8.09 -10.29 -13.64
CA ARG A 121 8.74 -10.76 -12.43
C ARG A 121 8.14 -10.01 -11.24
N TRP A 122 7.36 -10.69 -10.45
CA TRP A 122 6.74 -10.13 -9.25
C TRP A 122 7.35 -10.79 -8.02
N VAL A 123 7.81 -10.00 -7.05
CA VAL A 123 8.62 -10.46 -5.91
C VAL A 123 7.99 -10.12 -4.58
N ASP A 124 7.40 -8.92 -4.43
CA ASP A 124 6.78 -8.44 -3.19
C ASP A 124 5.53 -7.59 -3.46
N GLY A 125 4.68 -7.45 -2.44
CA GLY A 125 3.46 -6.65 -2.52
C GLY A 125 3.72 -5.14 -2.52
N SER A 126 4.80 -4.70 -1.88
CA SER A 126 5.14 -3.29 -1.70
C SER A 126 5.78 -2.64 -2.92
N GLY A 127 6.40 -3.42 -3.80
CA GLY A 127 7.17 -2.91 -4.92
C GLY A 127 8.55 -2.36 -4.52
N LEU A 128 9.04 -2.64 -3.30
CA LEU A 128 10.37 -2.20 -2.84
C LEU A 128 11.51 -2.97 -3.49
N SER A 129 11.29 -4.23 -3.80
CA SER A 129 12.30 -5.03 -4.46
C SER A 129 12.59 -4.50 -5.87
N ARG A 130 13.87 -4.26 -6.17
CA ARG A 130 14.32 -3.92 -7.52
C ARG A 130 14.15 -5.05 -8.53
N PHE A 131 13.84 -6.24 -8.04
CA PHE A 131 13.55 -7.40 -8.88
C PHE A 131 12.11 -7.46 -9.38
N ASN A 132 11.23 -6.60 -8.88
CA ASN A 132 9.91 -6.42 -9.50
C ASN A 132 10.08 -5.81 -10.89
N GLN A 133 9.56 -6.50 -11.90
CA GLN A 133 9.63 -6.07 -13.30
C GLN A 133 8.27 -6.27 -13.95
N PHE A 134 7.66 -5.15 -14.30
CA PHE A 134 6.40 -5.07 -15.03
C PHE A 134 6.56 -4.13 -16.22
N THR A 135 5.81 -4.36 -17.27
CA THR A 135 5.74 -3.44 -18.40
C THR A 135 4.62 -2.41 -18.22
N PRO A 136 4.67 -1.26 -18.92
CA PRO A 136 3.54 -0.34 -18.95
C PRO A 136 2.24 -1.00 -19.44
N GLU A 137 2.34 -1.95 -20.36
CA GLU A 137 1.18 -2.70 -20.88
C GLU A 137 0.54 -3.58 -19.80
N ASP A 138 1.36 -4.25 -18.97
CA ASP A 138 0.86 -5.04 -17.84
C ASP A 138 0.08 -4.16 -16.86
N MET A 139 0.62 -2.97 -16.53
CA MET A 139 -0.06 -2.03 -15.65
C MET A 139 -1.38 -1.52 -16.24
N ILE A 140 -1.42 -1.22 -17.54
CA ILE A 140 -2.66 -0.85 -18.24
C ILE A 140 -3.66 -1.98 -18.18
N LYS A 141 -3.23 -3.23 -18.39
CA LYS A 141 -4.11 -4.40 -18.31
C LYS A 141 -4.70 -4.56 -16.91
N VAL A 142 -3.88 -4.49 -15.86
CA VAL A 142 -4.36 -4.56 -14.46
C VAL A 142 -5.34 -3.42 -14.15
N LEU A 143 -5.02 -2.18 -14.53
CA LEU A 143 -5.90 -1.03 -14.30
C LEU A 143 -7.22 -1.15 -15.06
N ASN A 144 -7.21 -1.69 -16.28
CA ASN A 144 -8.44 -1.95 -17.04
C ASN A 144 -9.28 -3.05 -16.40
N LYS A 145 -8.67 -4.11 -15.84
CA LYS A 145 -9.40 -5.13 -15.04
C LYS A 145 -10.06 -4.48 -13.84
N ILE A 146 -9.33 -3.67 -13.08
CA ILE A 146 -9.89 -2.92 -11.94
C ILE A 146 -11.09 -2.07 -12.39
N LYS A 147 -10.95 -1.33 -13.51
CA LYS A 147 -12.01 -0.47 -14.04
C LYS A 147 -13.23 -1.24 -14.53
N ALA A 148 -13.06 -2.47 -15.00
CA ALA A 148 -14.15 -3.33 -15.44
C ALA A 148 -14.90 -3.99 -14.28
N GLU A 149 -14.19 -4.28 -13.17
CA GLU A 149 -14.72 -5.07 -12.07
C GLU A 149 -15.22 -4.21 -10.90
N GLN A 150 -14.78 -2.93 -10.81
CA GLN A 150 -15.08 -2.07 -9.68
C GLN A 150 -15.84 -0.81 -10.08
N PRO A 151 -16.82 -0.35 -9.26
CA PRO A 151 -17.46 0.93 -9.45
C PRO A 151 -16.46 2.08 -9.48
N TRP A 152 -16.70 3.07 -10.33
CA TRP A 152 -15.81 4.23 -10.48
C TRP A 152 -15.59 4.99 -9.16
N GLU A 153 -16.65 5.14 -8.36
CA GLU A 153 -16.62 5.79 -7.05
C GLU A 153 -15.66 5.08 -6.09
N ARG A 154 -15.60 3.75 -6.14
CA ARG A 154 -14.65 2.97 -5.33
C ARG A 154 -13.22 3.21 -5.79
N ILE A 155 -12.99 3.20 -7.10
CA ILE A 155 -11.66 3.47 -7.68
C ILE A 155 -11.16 4.85 -7.25
N THR A 156 -11.98 5.90 -7.41
CA THR A 156 -11.63 7.28 -7.03
C THR A 156 -11.54 7.49 -5.52
N GLY A 157 -12.20 6.64 -4.73
CA GLY A 157 -12.07 6.60 -3.28
C GLY A 157 -10.74 6.02 -2.79
N ILE A 158 -10.13 5.09 -3.56
CA ILE A 158 -8.90 4.37 -3.21
C ILE A 158 -7.67 5.02 -3.83
N PHE A 159 -7.70 5.34 -5.13
CA PHE A 159 -6.57 5.98 -5.81
C PHE A 159 -6.41 7.45 -5.42
N ALA A 160 -5.18 7.88 -5.18
CA ALA A 160 -4.91 9.28 -4.84
C ALA A 160 -5.18 10.20 -6.03
N PRO A 161 -6.00 11.26 -5.86
CA PRO A 161 -6.11 12.29 -6.89
C PRO A 161 -4.89 13.21 -6.92
N ALA A 162 -4.67 13.87 -8.04
CA ALA A 162 -3.67 14.93 -8.16
C ALA A 162 -3.82 15.96 -7.01
N GLY A 163 -2.71 16.42 -6.47
CA GLY A 163 -2.66 17.36 -5.34
C GLY A 163 -2.71 16.70 -3.96
N THR A 164 -2.85 15.38 -3.87
CA THR A 164 -2.96 14.69 -2.57
C THR A 164 -1.92 13.57 -2.42
N GLY A 165 -1.67 13.16 -1.19
CA GLY A 165 -0.81 12.02 -0.86
C GLY A 165 0.54 12.07 -1.60
N THR A 166 0.91 10.99 -2.25
CA THR A 166 2.14 10.91 -3.06
C THR A 166 2.04 11.71 -4.37
N LEU A 167 0.84 12.16 -4.75
CA LEU A 167 0.60 12.99 -5.94
C LEU A 167 0.49 14.50 -5.62
N ARG A 168 0.87 14.94 -4.43
CA ARG A 168 0.81 16.35 -4.00
C ARG A 168 1.57 17.32 -4.91
N MET A 169 2.53 16.84 -5.68
CA MET A 169 3.33 17.63 -6.62
C MET A 169 2.65 17.84 -7.98
N TYR A 170 1.62 17.04 -8.30
CA TYR A 170 0.84 17.17 -9.52
C TYR A 170 -0.26 18.21 -9.30
N LYS A 171 -0.08 19.39 -9.86
CA LYS A 171 -1.01 20.52 -9.69
C LYS A 171 -1.78 20.74 -10.96
N SER A 172 -3.04 20.33 -11.01
CA SER A 172 -3.94 20.76 -12.05
C SER A 172 -4.66 22.04 -11.67
N LYS A 173 -4.84 22.94 -12.64
CA LYS A 173 -5.73 24.11 -12.49
C LYS A 173 -7.22 23.71 -12.43
N ASN A 174 -7.55 22.54 -12.95
CA ASN A 174 -8.89 21.97 -12.98
C ASN A 174 -8.92 20.70 -12.14
N SER A 175 -9.86 20.58 -11.24
CA SER A 175 -10.03 19.50 -10.27
C SER A 175 -10.13 18.11 -10.87
N PRO A 176 -9.87 17.06 -10.10
CA PRO A 176 -8.75 16.17 -10.29
C PRO A 176 -8.83 15.51 -11.66
N PHE A 177 -7.85 15.79 -12.49
CA PHE A 177 -7.72 15.19 -13.82
C PHE A 177 -6.93 13.86 -13.81
N ILE A 178 -6.36 13.47 -12.67
CA ILE A 178 -5.60 12.22 -12.50
C ILE A 178 -6.00 11.54 -11.20
N TYR A 179 -6.21 10.23 -11.25
CA TYR A 179 -6.23 9.31 -10.12
C TYR A 179 -5.16 8.24 -10.36
N ALA A 180 -4.11 8.20 -9.55
CA ALA A 180 -2.97 7.35 -9.89
C ALA A 180 -2.18 6.88 -8.66
N LYS A 181 -1.27 5.93 -8.91
CA LYS A 181 -0.20 5.51 -7.99
C LYS A 181 1.15 5.87 -8.58
N SER A 182 1.97 6.53 -7.78
CA SER A 182 3.37 6.81 -8.11
C SER A 182 4.31 5.75 -7.55
N GLY A 183 5.41 5.52 -8.23
CA GLY A 183 6.54 4.70 -7.76
C GLY A 183 7.86 5.45 -7.95
N SER A 184 8.79 5.29 -7.02
CA SER A 184 10.13 5.88 -7.15
C SER A 184 11.16 4.99 -6.45
N LEU A 185 12.20 4.64 -7.19
CA LEU A 185 13.45 4.06 -6.71
C LEU A 185 14.61 4.87 -7.30
N THR A 186 15.84 4.63 -6.84
CA THR A 186 17.01 5.26 -7.46
C THR A 186 17.08 4.91 -8.94
N GLY A 187 17.03 5.91 -9.82
CA GLY A 187 17.04 5.74 -11.26
C GLY A 187 15.71 5.29 -11.88
N VAL A 188 14.61 5.25 -11.10
CA VAL A 188 13.29 4.82 -11.59
C VAL A 188 12.21 5.77 -11.09
N VAL A 189 11.35 6.25 -11.98
CA VAL A 189 10.13 6.99 -11.65
C VAL A 189 8.97 6.44 -12.48
N CYS A 190 7.89 6.07 -11.82
CA CYS A 190 6.70 5.51 -12.44
C CYS A 190 5.44 6.26 -12.00
N LEU A 191 4.46 6.29 -12.89
CA LEU A 191 3.11 6.80 -12.62
C LEU A 191 2.11 6.02 -13.46
N SER A 192 1.13 5.38 -12.83
CA SER A 192 0.10 4.60 -13.52
C SER A 192 -1.26 4.85 -12.89
N GLY A 193 -2.31 4.93 -13.70
CA GLY A 193 -3.66 5.23 -13.23
C GLY A 193 -4.60 5.68 -14.32
N TYR A 194 -5.45 6.64 -13.99
CA TYR A 194 -6.50 7.16 -14.84
C TYR A 194 -6.34 8.67 -15.00
N VAL A 195 -6.49 9.16 -16.23
CA VAL A 195 -6.41 10.58 -16.58
C VAL A 195 -7.69 11.01 -17.32
N TYR A 196 -8.23 12.17 -16.95
CA TYR A 196 -9.36 12.77 -17.64
C TYR A 196 -8.85 13.62 -18.80
N SER A 197 -9.12 13.18 -20.03
CA SER A 197 -8.64 13.82 -21.25
C SER A 197 -9.46 15.07 -21.62
N LYS A 198 -8.94 15.87 -22.56
CA LYS A 198 -9.65 17.01 -23.15
C LYS A 198 -10.92 16.62 -23.89
N ASP A 199 -10.98 15.38 -24.39
CA ASP A 199 -12.17 14.80 -25.01
C ASP A 199 -13.22 14.34 -23.99
N LYS A 200 -13.06 14.72 -22.72
CA LYS A 200 -13.98 14.38 -21.61
C LYS A 200 -14.13 12.87 -21.38
N LYS A 201 -13.05 12.12 -21.54
CA LYS A 201 -13.02 10.67 -21.31
C LYS A 201 -11.95 10.31 -20.26
N TRP A 202 -12.24 9.31 -19.46
CA TRP A 202 -11.24 8.69 -18.59
C TRP A 202 -10.43 7.66 -19.37
N LEU A 203 -9.15 7.96 -19.53
CA LEU A 203 -8.16 7.08 -20.15
C LEU A 203 -7.32 6.40 -19.08
N THR A 204 -6.95 5.14 -19.31
CA THR A 204 -5.96 4.42 -18.50
C THR A 204 -4.56 4.73 -19.03
N PHE A 205 -3.61 4.99 -18.14
CA PHE A 205 -2.25 5.28 -18.55
C PHE A 205 -1.21 4.61 -17.63
N SER A 206 -0.01 4.38 -18.18
CA SER A 206 1.17 3.96 -17.43
C SER A 206 2.42 4.61 -18.04
N ILE A 207 3.19 5.30 -17.22
CA ILE A 207 4.46 5.92 -17.59
C ILE A 207 5.55 5.36 -16.68
N MET A 208 6.59 4.78 -17.29
CA MET A 208 7.75 4.24 -16.58
C MET A 208 9.03 4.85 -17.15
N ILE A 209 9.85 5.46 -16.32
CA ILE A 209 11.15 6.03 -16.68
C ILE A 209 12.20 5.33 -15.85
N ASN A 210 13.10 4.63 -16.53
CA ASN A 210 14.16 3.84 -15.92
C ASN A 210 15.54 4.40 -16.30
N ASN A 211 16.56 4.07 -15.50
CA ASN A 211 17.97 4.39 -15.76
C ASN A 211 18.22 5.88 -16.02
N HIS A 212 17.55 6.76 -15.27
CA HIS A 212 17.69 8.19 -15.42
C HIS A 212 18.66 8.80 -14.38
N ASN A 213 19.33 9.90 -14.78
CA ASN A 213 20.17 10.72 -13.90
C ASN A 213 19.49 12.05 -13.51
N ALA A 214 18.28 12.32 -14.01
CA ALA A 214 17.55 13.55 -13.71
C ALA A 214 16.93 13.49 -12.31
N SER A 215 16.68 14.65 -11.68
CA SER A 215 15.93 14.68 -10.42
C SER A 215 14.50 14.21 -10.63
N GLY A 216 13.96 13.44 -9.65
CA GLY A 216 12.59 12.96 -9.71
C GLY A 216 11.55 14.09 -9.82
N ALA A 217 11.85 15.30 -9.33
CA ALA A 217 10.97 16.46 -9.46
C ALA A 217 10.84 16.92 -10.92
N VAL A 218 11.96 16.96 -11.66
CA VAL A 218 11.97 17.31 -13.10
C VAL A 218 11.16 16.31 -13.90
N LEU A 219 11.34 15.02 -13.62
CA LEU A 219 10.61 13.96 -14.34
C LEU A 219 9.11 14.01 -14.05
N ARG A 220 8.72 14.16 -12.79
CA ARG A 220 7.30 14.32 -12.42
C ARG A 220 6.64 15.51 -13.14
N LYS A 221 7.34 16.65 -13.22
CA LYS A 221 6.83 17.80 -13.96
C LYS A 221 6.68 17.53 -15.46
N ARG A 222 7.59 16.75 -16.04
CA ARG A 222 7.48 16.34 -17.47
C ARG A 222 6.32 15.39 -17.70
N MET A 223 6.11 14.42 -16.79
CA MET A 223 4.95 13.52 -16.83
C MET A 223 3.64 14.30 -16.72
N GLU A 224 3.55 15.26 -15.79
CA GLU A 224 2.40 16.14 -15.63
C GLU A 224 2.11 16.89 -16.93
N GLY A 225 3.10 17.60 -17.48
CA GLY A 225 2.93 18.35 -18.71
C GLY A 225 2.62 17.49 -19.94
N PHE A 226 2.94 16.18 -19.92
CA PHE A 226 2.49 15.23 -20.93
C PHE A 226 1.01 14.89 -20.75
N LEU A 227 0.61 14.53 -19.53
CA LEU A 227 -0.78 14.15 -19.21
C LEU A 227 -1.77 15.32 -19.41
N GLU A 228 -1.34 16.57 -19.18
CA GLU A 228 -2.16 17.76 -19.44
C GLU A 228 -2.42 18.03 -20.94
N LYS A 229 -1.69 17.38 -21.82
CA LYS A 229 -1.90 17.51 -23.28
C LYS A 229 -2.97 16.54 -23.81
N LEU A 230 -3.25 15.48 -23.08
CA LEU A 230 -4.31 14.52 -23.41
C LEU A 230 -5.69 15.14 -23.21
#